data_6ceac5afc76d0ccd718bbc70d6342357
#
_entry.id   6ceac5afc76d0ccd718bbc70d6342357
#
_cell.length_a   1.000
_cell.length_b   1.000
_cell.length_c   1.000
_cell.angle_alpha   90.00
_cell.angle_beta   90.00
_cell.angle_gamma   90.00
#
_symmetry.space_group_name_H-M   'P 1'
#
loop_
_entity.id
_entity.type
_entity.pdbx_description
1 polymer ?
#
loop_
_entity_poly.entity_id
_entity_poly.type
_entity_poly.pdbx_seq_one_letter_code
_entity_poly.pdbx_strand_id
1 'polypeptide(L)'
;MMGYAGDNLESNQERLRVAYYQGGDYGEYNDYLKAMVSAFSDTGLIDLDGELSSLSSFKLWNEVSVRSRGGKLEFIQNGFYSSGWDAKDRLRVRDEIRSRVRSKSDIDLIIAMGTWAAKDLAGYVSDIPILVVSSSNPVEAGIVKNQAKSGVYNVFAHVDPNYYERQIRLLYRIFPFRKLGMIYEDSTLGRSYSAIEKIRSVSAQLDYELIECHAISDTPYQEQAEKEVVDCFEYLSKHSDAIYITAHGGVSENSIPILSKIARENRVVTLSEVGKDEVKYGFLLSLSRVDKYNTGIFIAESIIEYMNGVPLNELDQIFQESLKMSINLKTAEEIGLYLYADTLAAADKIYYEIEAP
;
A
#
# COMPACT_ATOMS: atom_id res chain seq x y z
N MET A 1 -29.88 -44.78 35.21
CA MET A 1 -28.73 -43.96 34.80
C MET A 1 -28.79 -43.80 33.30
N MET A 2 -29.31 -42.68 32.85
CA MET A 2 -29.32 -42.34 31.41
C MET A 2 -28.17 -41.36 31.20
N GLY A 3 -27.21 -41.78 30.39
CA GLY A 3 -26.09 -40.93 30.00
C GLY A 3 -26.55 -39.92 28.94
N TYR A 4 -26.41 -38.65 29.23
CA TYR A 4 -26.52 -37.59 28.24
C TYR A 4 -25.25 -37.62 27.38
N ALA A 5 -25.41 -38.03 26.13
CA ALA A 5 -24.43 -37.77 25.10
C ALA A 5 -24.51 -36.27 24.76
N GLY A 6 -23.49 -35.54 25.10
CA GLY A 6 -23.34 -34.17 24.63
C GLY A 6 -23.01 -34.21 23.14
N ASP A 7 -23.97 -33.88 22.30
CA ASP A 7 -23.70 -33.57 20.90
C ASP A 7 -22.82 -32.33 20.84
N ASN A 8 -21.54 -32.51 20.51
CA ASN A 8 -20.68 -31.49 19.99
C ASN A 8 -21.24 -31.07 18.62
N LEU A 9 -22.14 -30.09 18.62
CA LEU A 9 -22.44 -29.29 17.45
C LEU A 9 -21.24 -28.36 17.20
N GLU A 10 -20.14 -28.90 16.69
CA GLU A 10 -19.21 -28.08 15.89
C GLU A 10 -20.04 -27.62 14.70
N SER A 11 -20.40 -26.33 14.72
CA SER A 11 -20.99 -25.66 13.58
C SER A 11 -20.00 -25.78 12.43
N ASN A 12 -20.35 -26.56 11.44
CA ASN A 12 -19.63 -26.71 10.17
C ASN A 12 -19.82 -25.38 9.39
N GLN A 13 -19.23 -24.30 9.90
CA GLN A 13 -19.15 -23.03 9.19
C GLN A 13 -18.16 -23.26 8.06
N GLU A 14 -18.64 -23.33 6.83
CA GLU A 14 -17.80 -23.50 5.64
C GLU A 14 -16.69 -22.45 5.66
N ARG A 15 -15.45 -22.89 5.46
CA ARG A 15 -14.28 -22.02 5.34
C ARG A 15 -14.42 -21.17 4.08
N LEU A 16 -14.14 -19.86 4.18
CA LEU A 16 -14.08 -19.01 3.00
C LEU A 16 -12.77 -19.28 2.22
N ARG A 17 -12.91 -19.67 0.97
CA ARG A 17 -11.78 -19.90 0.05
C ARG A 17 -11.33 -18.57 -0.54
N VAL A 18 -10.09 -18.20 -0.21
CA VAL A 18 -9.54 -16.88 -0.51
C VAL A 18 -8.60 -16.95 -1.70
N ALA A 19 -8.77 -16.04 -2.65
CA ALA A 19 -7.81 -15.73 -3.71
C ALA A 19 -7.21 -14.34 -3.53
N TYR A 20 -6.13 -14.06 -4.24
CA TYR A 20 -5.36 -12.81 -4.18
C TYR A 20 -5.04 -12.32 -5.59
N TYR A 21 -5.18 -11.01 -5.81
CA TYR A 21 -4.77 -10.37 -7.05
C TYR A 21 -4.01 -9.08 -6.78
N GLN A 22 -2.87 -8.89 -7.45
CA GLN A 22 -2.08 -7.66 -7.48
C GLN A 22 -1.74 -7.25 -8.92
N GLY A 23 -1.49 -5.94 -9.15
CA GLY A 23 -1.07 -5.44 -10.45
C GLY A 23 0.30 -5.96 -10.89
N GLY A 24 1.23 -6.02 -9.98
CA GLY A 24 2.59 -6.53 -10.15
C GLY A 24 3.32 -6.57 -8.81
N ASP A 25 4.59 -6.92 -8.81
CA ASP A 25 5.38 -6.96 -7.58
C ASP A 25 5.66 -5.54 -7.06
N TYR A 26 5.39 -5.34 -5.78
CA TYR A 26 5.66 -4.12 -5.05
C TYR A 26 5.91 -4.45 -3.58
N GLY A 27 6.98 -3.92 -3.00
CA GLY A 27 7.44 -4.29 -1.65
C GLY A 27 6.38 -4.11 -0.57
N GLU A 28 5.62 -3.01 -0.61
CA GLU A 28 4.54 -2.78 0.35
C GLU A 28 3.43 -3.83 0.29
N TYR A 29 3.14 -4.41 -0.88
CA TYR A 29 2.11 -5.45 -1.00
C TYR A 29 2.50 -6.72 -0.22
N ASN A 30 3.78 -7.08 -0.26
CA ASN A 30 4.30 -8.18 0.53
C ASN A 30 4.20 -7.89 2.03
N ASP A 31 4.53 -6.67 2.45
CA ASP A 31 4.44 -6.25 3.85
C ASP A 31 2.99 -6.25 4.36
N TYR A 32 2.03 -5.73 3.57
CA TYR A 32 0.61 -5.80 3.93
C TYR A 32 0.11 -7.24 3.99
N LEU A 33 0.44 -8.07 3.00
CA LEU A 33 0.04 -9.47 3.00
C LEU A 33 0.60 -10.21 4.22
N LYS A 34 1.87 -9.99 4.56
CA LYS A 34 2.50 -10.56 5.75
C LYS A 34 1.82 -10.12 7.04
N ALA A 35 1.54 -8.83 7.17
CA ALA A 35 0.84 -8.26 8.32
C ALA A 35 -0.59 -8.81 8.46
N MET A 36 -1.32 -8.91 7.35
CA MET A 36 -2.66 -9.51 7.33
C MET A 36 -2.63 -10.98 7.74
N VAL A 37 -1.70 -11.77 7.20
CA VAL A 37 -1.58 -13.19 7.54
C VAL A 37 -1.26 -13.37 9.03
N SER A 38 -0.39 -12.54 9.60
CA SER A 38 -0.12 -12.56 11.05
C SER A 38 -1.38 -12.21 11.85
N ALA A 39 -2.09 -11.15 11.48
CA ALA A 39 -3.33 -10.75 12.12
C ALA A 39 -4.44 -11.82 11.99
N PHE A 40 -4.54 -12.49 10.85
CA PHE A 40 -5.49 -13.59 10.62
C PHE A 40 -5.19 -14.80 11.51
N SER A 41 -3.90 -15.08 11.74
CA SER A 41 -3.49 -16.12 12.70
C SER A 41 -3.87 -15.74 14.12
N ASP A 42 -3.55 -14.51 14.56
CA ASP A 42 -3.81 -14.04 15.91
C ASP A 42 -5.31 -13.93 16.24
N THR A 43 -6.14 -13.66 15.23
CA THR A 43 -7.62 -13.59 15.36
C THR A 43 -8.31 -14.94 15.14
N GLY A 44 -7.58 -16.01 14.88
CA GLY A 44 -8.14 -17.35 14.65
C GLY A 44 -8.85 -17.52 13.30
N LEU A 45 -8.66 -16.59 12.35
CA LEU A 45 -9.15 -16.74 10.99
C LEU A 45 -8.39 -17.83 10.22
N ILE A 46 -7.12 -18.03 10.54
CA ILE A 46 -6.31 -19.14 10.04
C ILE A 46 -5.56 -19.80 11.21
N ASP A 47 -5.19 -21.05 11.03
CA ASP A 47 -4.29 -21.78 11.93
C ASP A 47 -2.96 -21.94 11.20
N LEU A 48 -1.94 -21.20 11.66
CA LEU A 48 -0.64 -21.11 11.01
C LEU A 48 0.48 -21.20 12.03
N ASP A 49 1.22 -22.30 11.99
CA ASP A 49 2.36 -22.53 12.89
C ASP A 49 3.66 -21.89 12.38
N GLY A 50 4.37 -21.19 13.30
CA GLY A 50 5.72 -20.67 13.10
C GLY A 50 5.82 -19.41 12.25
N GLU A 51 7.03 -18.87 12.15
CA GLU A 51 7.30 -17.62 11.45
C GLU A 51 7.18 -17.74 9.92
N LEU A 52 6.78 -16.63 9.30
CA LEU A 52 6.72 -16.48 7.85
C LEU A 52 8.08 -16.01 7.32
N SER A 53 8.65 -16.74 6.37
CA SER A 53 10.01 -16.52 5.89
C SER A 53 10.09 -15.77 4.55
N SER A 54 8.96 -15.46 3.92
CA SER A 54 8.90 -15.07 2.52
C SER A 54 9.34 -13.65 2.21
N LEU A 55 10.05 -13.50 1.09
CA LEU A 55 10.55 -12.24 0.55
C LEU A 55 9.67 -11.65 -0.58
N SER A 56 8.61 -12.35 -1.04
CA SER A 56 7.69 -11.86 -2.06
C SER A 56 6.27 -12.34 -1.80
N SER A 57 5.28 -11.56 -2.27
CA SER A 57 3.86 -11.88 -2.10
C SER A 57 3.49 -13.26 -2.67
N PHE A 58 4.06 -13.63 -3.82
CA PHE A 58 3.83 -14.96 -4.42
C PHE A 58 4.35 -16.11 -3.55
N LYS A 59 5.58 -15.99 -3.04
CA LYS A 59 6.17 -17.03 -2.16
C LYS A 59 5.42 -17.11 -0.84
N LEU A 60 5.05 -15.96 -0.27
CA LEU A 60 4.27 -15.89 0.95
C LEU A 60 2.90 -16.55 0.77
N TRP A 61 2.20 -16.25 -0.33
CA TRP A 61 0.93 -16.89 -0.65
C TRP A 61 1.05 -18.41 -0.71
N ASN A 62 2.04 -18.92 -1.42
CA ASN A 62 2.28 -20.36 -1.53
C ASN A 62 2.63 -20.99 -0.17
N GLU A 63 3.44 -20.32 0.64
CA GLU A 63 3.77 -20.78 1.99
C GLU A 63 2.52 -20.90 2.86
N VAL A 64 1.68 -19.86 2.91
CA VAL A 64 0.45 -19.83 3.69
C VAL A 64 -0.56 -20.86 3.18
N SER A 65 -0.74 -20.97 1.87
CA SER A 65 -1.69 -21.91 1.27
C SER A 65 -1.38 -23.39 1.57
N VAL A 66 -0.11 -23.70 1.85
CA VAL A 66 0.31 -25.09 2.22
C VAL A 66 0.29 -25.29 3.72
N ARG A 67 0.66 -24.26 4.51
CA ARG A 67 0.87 -24.37 5.96
C ARG A 67 -0.40 -24.11 6.77
N SER A 68 -1.32 -23.26 6.28
CA SER A 68 -2.58 -22.97 6.97
C SER A 68 -3.53 -24.17 6.89
N ARG A 69 -3.79 -24.81 8.03
CA ARG A 69 -4.54 -26.07 8.12
C ARG A 69 -5.90 -25.98 8.77
N GLY A 70 -6.18 -24.87 9.43
CA GLY A 70 -7.40 -24.66 10.20
C GLY A 70 -7.94 -23.26 10.04
N GLY A 71 -8.89 -22.91 10.90
CA GLY A 71 -9.51 -21.59 10.92
C GLY A 71 -10.66 -21.45 9.94
N LYS A 72 -11.06 -20.20 9.72
CA LYS A 72 -12.25 -19.82 8.93
C LYS A 72 -11.92 -19.45 7.49
N LEU A 73 -10.63 -19.24 7.17
CA LEU A 73 -10.15 -18.93 5.82
C LEU A 73 -9.30 -20.07 5.26
N GLU A 74 -9.38 -20.27 3.97
CA GLU A 74 -8.54 -21.17 3.20
C GLU A 74 -7.87 -20.42 2.06
N PHE A 75 -6.55 -20.28 2.12
CA PHE A 75 -5.75 -19.70 1.05
C PHE A 75 -5.57 -20.74 -0.05
N ILE A 76 -6.24 -20.57 -1.19
CA ILE A 76 -6.18 -21.57 -2.27
C ILE A 76 -4.82 -21.53 -2.98
N GLN A 77 -4.18 -22.69 -3.15
CA GLN A 77 -2.83 -22.79 -3.74
C GLN A 77 -2.70 -22.10 -5.09
N ASN A 78 -3.70 -22.29 -5.97
CA ASN A 78 -3.75 -21.66 -7.29
C ASN A 78 -4.58 -20.37 -7.28
N GLY A 79 -4.62 -19.67 -6.15
CA GLY A 79 -5.40 -18.44 -5.94
C GLY A 79 -4.61 -17.16 -6.04
N PHE A 80 -3.32 -17.21 -6.34
CA PHE A 80 -2.49 -16.02 -6.52
C PHE A 80 -2.49 -15.57 -7.98
N TYR A 81 -2.82 -14.31 -8.21
CA TYR A 81 -2.81 -13.66 -9.52
C TYR A 81 -1.95 -12.41 -9.53
N SER A 82 -1.24 -12.19 -10.61
CA SER A 82 -0.47 -10.97 -10.87
C SER A 82 -0.43 -10.69 -12.37
N SER A 83 -0.54 -9.43 -12.78
CA SER A 83 -0.39 -9.03 -14.17
C SER A 83 1.02 -8.54 -14.51
N GLY A 84 1.95 -8.48 -13.55
CA GLY A 84 3.33 -8.05 -13.77
C GLY A 84 3.46 -6.63 -14.31
N TRP A 85 2.50 -5.77 -14.00
CA TRP A 85 2.38 -4.40 -14.51
C TRP A 85 2.18 -4.33 -16.05
N ASP A 86 1.82 -5.45 -16.69
CA ASP A 86 1.55 -5.49 -18.11
C ASP A 86 0.06 -5.27 -18.42
N ALA A 87 -0.24 -4.26 -19.26
CA ALA A 87 -1.62 -3.87 -19.56
C ALA A 87 -2.41 -4.95 -20.33
N LYS A 88 -1.74 -5.82 -21.12
CA LYS A 88 -2.40 -6.93 -21.83
C LYS A 88 -2.68 -8.08 -20.89
N ASP A 89 -1.71 -8.43 -20.06
CA ASP A 89 -1.87 -9.45 -19.04
C ASP A 89 -2.91 -9.07 -17.99
N ARG A 90 -3.02 -7.79 -17.67
CA ARG A 90 -4.07 -7.25 -16.82
C ARG A 90 -5.47 -7.68 -17.27
N LEU A 91 -5.80 -7.47 -18.54
CA LEU A 91 -7.10 -7.87 -19.09
C LEU A 91 -7.29 -9.39 -19.06
N ARG A 92 -6.25 -10.14 -19.41
CA ARG A 92 -6.28 -11.61 -19.39
C ARG A 92 -6.52 -12.14 -17.98
N VAL A 93 -5.78 -11.65 -16.99
CA VAL A 93 -5.89 -12.09 -15.58
C VAL A 93 -7.28 -11.74 -15.02
N ARG A 94 -7.76 -10.53 -15.29
CA ARG A 94 -9.12 -10.12 -14.90
C ARG A 94 -10.20 -11.08 -15.44
N ASP A 95 -10.12 -11.41 -16.73
CA ASP A 95 -11.10 -12.29 -17.40
C ASP A 95 -10.96 -13.73 -16.92
N GLU A 96 -9.75 -14.18 -16.59
CA GLU A 96 -9.47 -15.48 -15.98
C GLU A 96 -10.14 -15.60 -14.59
N ILE A 97 -9.92 -14.62 -13.72
CA ILE A 97 -10.54 -14.56 -12.39
C ILE A 97 -12.06 -14.61 -12.52
N ARG A 98 -12.65 -13.77 -13.35
CA ARG A 98 -14.11 -13.74 -13.57
C ARG A 98 -14.65 -15.06 -14.09
N SER A 99 -13.95 -15.66 -15.05
CA SER A 99 -14.35 -16.97 -15.60
C SER A 99 -14.29 -18.06 -14.53
N ARG A 100 -13.25 -18.09 -13.70
CA ARG A 100 -13.09 -19.05 -12.62
C ARG A 100 -14.17 -18.93 -11.56
N VAL A 101 -14.46 -17.71 -11.11
CA VAL A 101 -15.54 -17.44 -10.14
C VAL A 101 -16.86 -18.00 -10.63
N ARG A 102 -17.19 -17.81 -11.92
CA ARG A 102 -18.46 -18.24 -12.50
C ARG A 102 -18.53 -19.73 -12.81
N SER A 103 -17.41 -20.33 -13.21
CA SER A 103 -17.43 -21.72 -13.71
C SER A 103 -17.11 -22.76 -12.64
N LYS A 104 -16.22 -22.45 -11.70
CA LYS A 104 -15.74 -23.42 -10.70
C LYS A 104 -16.35 -23.23 -9.33
N SER A 105 -16.79 -22.01 -9.01
CA SER A 105 -17.32 -21.66 -7.69
C SER A 105 -16.40 -22.12 -6.55
N ASP A 106 -15.08 -21.98 -6.75
CA ASP A 106 -14.04 -22.40 -5.81
C ASP A 106 -13.32 -21.22 -5.14
N ILE A 107 -13.86 -20.00 -5.30
CA ILE A 107 -13.40 -18.76 -4.67
C ILE A 107 -14.59 -18.09 -3.99
N ASP A 108 -14.47 -17.79 -2.70
CA ASP A 108 -15.52 -17.16 -1.90
C ASP A 108 -15.18 -15.71 -1.54
N LEU A 109 -13.89 -15.32 -1.58
CA LEU A 109 -13.39 -13.98 -1.29
C LEU A 109 -12.14 -13.71 -2.12
N ILE A 110 -12.00 -12.48 -2.65
CA ILE A 110 -10.76 -12.04 -3.30
C ILE A 110 -10.16 -10.87 -2.53
N ILE A 111 -8.89 -10.97 -2.17
CA ILE A 111 -8.07 -9.85 -1.72
C ILE A 111 -7.49 -9.16 -2.95
N ALA A 112 -7.94 -7.93 -3.21
CA ALA A 112 -7.43 -7.07 -4.28
C ALA A 112 -6.38 -6.12 -3.69
N MET A 113 -5.12 -6.38 -3.97
CA MET A 113 -4.00 -5.61 -3.44
C MET A 113 -3.62 -4.49 -4.41
N GLY A 114 -3.81 -3.26 -3.93
CA GLY A 114 -3.49 -2.04 -4.69
C GLY A 114 -4.61 -1.58 -5.63
N THR A 115 -4.42 -0.37 -6.16
CA THR A 115 -5.42 0.31 -6.99
C THR A 115 -5.70 -0.41 -8.32
N TRP A 116 -4.67 -1.01 -8.95
CA TRP A 116 -4.84 -1.76 -10.20
C TRP A 116 -5.77 -2.96 -10.04
N ALA A 117 -5.46 -3.84 -9.11
CA ALA A 117 -6.25 -5.04 -8.85
C ALA A 117 -7.69 -4.69 -8.46
N ALA A 118 -7.85 -3.69 -7.59
CA ALA A 118 -9.15 -3.23 -7.16
C ALA A 118 -10.00 -2.67 -8.32
N LYS A 119 -9.41 -1.85 -9.20
CA LYS A 119 -10.09 -1.29 -10.40
C LYS A 119 -10.51 -2.38 -11.38
N ASP A 120 -9.71 -3.43 -11.50
CA ASP A 120 -10.03 -4.52 -12.42
C ASP A 120 -11.19 -5.37 -11.94
N LEU A 121 -11.34 -5.51 -10.62
CA LEU A 121 -12.35 -6.39 -10.04
C LEU A 121 -13.63 -5.64 -9.65
N ALA A 122 -13.52 -4.44 -9.10
CA ALA A 122 -14.67 -3.66 -8.66
C ALA A 122 -15.62 -3.34 -9.84
N GLY A 123 -16.86 -3.78 -9.72
CA GLY A 123 -17.87 -3.63 -10.77
C GLY A 123 -17.76 -4.62 -11.94
N TYR A 124 -16.67 -5.41 -12.03
CA TYR A 124 -16.49 -6.42 -13.07
C TYR A 124 -16.73 -7.85 -12.56
N VAL A 125 -16.31 -8.14 -11.33
CA VAL A 125 -16.61 -9.37 -10.61
C VAL A 125 -17.63 -9.04 -9.52
N SER A 126 -18.89 -9.35 -9.75
CA SER A 126 -19.99 -8.97 -8.85
C SER A 126 -20.50 -10.14 -7.99
N ASP A 127 -20.03 -11.36 -8.28
CA ASP A 127 -20.63 -12.57 -7.75
C ASP A 127 -20.03 -13.00 -6.40
N ILE A 128 -18.90 -12.40 -6.00
CA ILE A 128 -18.21 -12.68 -4.74
C ILE A 128 -17.68 -11.41 -4.07
N PRO A 129 -17.43 -11.44 -2.75
CA PRO A 129 -16.76 -10.38 -2.00
C PRO A 129 -15.37 -10.02 -2.52
N ILE A 130 -15.09 -8.73 -2.59
CA ILE A 130 -13.78 -8.17 -2.93
C ILE A 130 -13.32 -7.28 -1.78
N LEU A 131 -12.18 -7.64 -1.20
CA LEU A 131 -11.52 -6.92 -0.12
C LEU A 131 -10.35 -6.13 -0.69
N VAL A 132 -10.45 -4.82 -0.71
CA VAL A 132 -9.42 -3.93 -1.27
C VAL A 132 -8.50 -3.43 -0.16
N VAL A 133 -7.20 -3.67 -0.32
CA VAL A 133 -6.14 -3.26 0.60
C VAL A 133 -5.05 -2.51 -0.17
N SER A 134 -4.36 -1.59 0.49
CA SER A 134 -3.24 -0.82 -0.11
C SER A 134 -3.62 -0.02 -1.36
N SER A 135 -4.86 0.46 -1.44
CA SER A 135 -5.26 1.44 -2.45
C SER A 135 -5.14 2.84 -1.88
N SER A 136 -4.39 3.71 -2.55
CA SER A 136 -4.09 5.06 -2.04
C SER A 136 -5.33 5.93 -1.85
N ASN A 137 -6.26 5.89 -2.80
CA ASN A 137 -7.54 6.60 -2.72
C ASN A 137 -8.66 5.83 -3.43
N PRO A 138 -9.30 4.86 -2.75
CA PRO A 138 -10.33 4.01 -3.37
C PRO A 138 -11.55 4.79 -3.88
N VAL A 139 -11.87 5.94 -3.27
CA VAL A 139 -13.00 6.79 -3.69
C VAL A 139 -12.68 7.52 -4.98
N GLU A 140 -11.53 8.17 -5.07
CA GLU A 140 -11.09 8.89 -6.27
C GLU A 140 -10.85 7.95 -7.44
N ALA A 141 -10.28 6.77 -7.17
CA ALA A 141 -10.15 5.71 -8.16
C ALA A 141 -11.51 5.15 -8.63
N GLY A 142 -12.63 5.49 -7.98
CA GLY A 142 -13.95 4.99 -8.31
C GLY A 142 -14.15 3.50 -8.01
N ILE A 143 -13.41 2.98 -7.04
CA ILE A 143 -13.52 1.60 -6.54
C ILE A 143 -14.70 1.50 -5.59
N VAL A 144 -14.83 2.48 -4.69
CA VAL A 144 -15.95 2.65 -3.75
C VAL A 144 -16.56 4.04 -3.91
N LYS A 145 -17.79 4.24 -3.43
CA LYS A 145 -18.51 5.52 -3.60
C LYS A 145 -18.23 6.52 -2.48
N ASN A 146 -17.96 6.03 -1.27
CA ASN A 146 -17.77 6.85 -0.09
C ASN A 146 -16.62 6.33 0.78
N GLN A 147 -16.10 7.18 1.66
CA GLN A 147 -15.00 6.80 2.56
C GLN A 147 -15.47 5.88 3.69
N ALA A 148 -16.60 6.17 4.32
CA ALA A 148 -17.06 5.43 5.50
C ALA A 148 -17.69 4.08 5.15
N LYS A 149 -18.48 4.05 4.09
CA LYS A 149 -19.19 2.87 3.59
C LYS A 149 -18.98 2.74 2.10
N SER A 150 -18.73 1.53 1.63
CA SER A 150 -18.39 1.29 0.22
C SER A 150 -19.42 1.85 -0.77
N GLY A 151 -20.71 1.64 -0.51
CA GLY A 151 -21.77 1.94 -1.47
C GLY A 151 -21.72 1.05 -2.72
N VAL A 152 -20.87 0.01 -2.75
CA VAL A 152 -20.77 -1.02 -3.78
C VAL A 152 -20.98 -2.37 -3.11
N TYR A 153 -22.03 -3.08 -3.51
CA TYR A 153 -22.59 -4.25 -2.80
C TYR A 153 -21.55 -5.29 -2.33
N ASN A 154 -20.62 -5.65 -3.20
CA ASN A 154 -19.66 -6.72 -2.95
C ASN A 154 -18.21 -6.22 -2.72
N VAL A 155 -18.02 -4.95 -2.48
CA VAL A 155 -16.69 -4.36 -2.28
C VAL A 155 -16.57 -3.74 -0.90
N PHE A 156 -15.51 -4.07 -0.20
CA PHE A 156 -14.99 -3.36 0.97
C PHE A 156 -13.61 -2.82 0.64
N ALA A 157 -13.27 -1.62 1.09
CA ALA A 157 -11.93 -1.07 0.92
C ALA A 157 -11.42 -0.46 2.22
N HIS A 158 -10.22 -0.81 2.63
CA HIS A 158 -9.51 -0.04 3.65
C HIS A 158 -9.29 1.39 3.16
N VAL A 159 -9.74 2.37 3.94
CA VAL A 159 -9.63 3.81 3.65
C VAL A 159 -8.93 4.51 4.81
N ASP A 160 -7.81 5.16 4.55
CA ASP A 160 -7.19 6.13 5.46
C ASP A 160 -7.48 7.56 4.95
N PRO A 161 -8.55 8.20 5.45
CA PRO A 161 -8.96 9.50 4.97
C PRO A 161 -7.90 10.56 5.30
N ASN A 162 -7.62 11.43 4.33
CA ASN A 162 -6.70 12.56 4.48
C ASN A 162 -5.24 12.17 4.81
N TYR A 163 -4.83 10.92 4.54
CA TYR A 163 -3.46 10.46 4.76
C TYR A 163 -2.43 11.43 4.15
N TYR A 164 -2.52 11.67 2.86
CA TYR A 164 -1.59 12.56 2.14
C TYR A 164 -1.66 14.01 2.62
N GLU A 165 -2.87 14.50 2.92
CA GLU A 165 -3.04 15.84 3.46
C GLU A 165 -2.37 15.98 4.83
N ARG A 166 -2.56 15.01 5.74
CA ARG A 166 -1.89 15.00 7.06
C ARG A 166 -0.37 14.97 6.91
N GLN A 167 0.12 14.16 5.99
CA GLN A 167 1.54 13.99 5.75
C GLN A 167 2.17 15.28 5.22
N ILE A 168 1.62 15.89 4.17
CA ILE A 168 2.14 17.14 3.60
C ILE A 168 2.07 18.29 4.62
N ARG A 169 0.98 18.41 5.39
CA ARG A 169 0.87 19.45 6.43
C ARG A 169 1.91 19.28 7.52
N LEU A 170 2.20 18.06 7.92
CA LEU A 170 3.23 17.76 8.92
C LEU A 170 4.63 18.02 8.36
N LEU A 171 4.92 17.57 7.13
CA LEU A 171 6.17 17.86 6.43
C LEU A 171 6.40 19.36 6.28
N TYR A 172 5.37 20.13 5.90
CA TYR A 172 5.46 21.60 5.79
C TYR A 172 5.76 22.28 7.14
N ARG A 173 5.26 21.74 8.26
CA ARG A 173 5.60 22.26 9.60
C ARG A 173 7.05 21.99 10.00
N ILE A 174 7.59 20.82 9.60
CA ILE A 174 8.98 20.44 9.89
C ILE A 174 9.93 21.24 9.01
N PHE A 175 9.60 21.36 7.74
CA PHE A 175 10.40 22.07 6.74
C PHE A 175 9.47 22.90 5.85
N PRO A 176 9.29 24.20 6.13
CA PRO A 176 8.51 25.10 5.29
C PRO A 176 9.17 25.32 3.93
N PHE A 177 8.59 24.78 2.89
CA PHE A 177 9.03 24.95 1.51
C PHE A 177 8.12 25.95 0.78
N ARG A 178 8.67 26.66 -0.21
CA ARG A 178 7.91 27.53 -1.12
C ARG A 178 7.61 26.83 -2.44
N LYS A 179 8.44 25.88 -2.82
CA LYS A 179 8.32 25.11 -4.05
C LYS A 179 8.49 23.62 -3.73
N LEU A 180 7.42 22.88 -3.93
CA LEU A 180 7.42 21.43 -3.74
C LEU A 180 7.48 20.75 -5.09
N GLY A 181 8.54 19.99 -5.37
CA GLY A 181 8.64 19.11 -6.52
C GLY A 181 7.90 17.81 -6.29
N MET A 182 7.25 17.28 -7.32
CA MET A 182 6.56 16.00 -7.25
C MET A 182 6.67 15.24 -8.57
N ILE A 183 6.91 13.93 -8.47
CA ILE A 183 6.96 13.01 -9.62
C ILE A 183 5.77 12.09 -9.54
N TYR A 184 5.08 11.90 -10.68
CA TYR A 184 4.01 10.92 -10.78
C TYR A 184 3.75 10.55 -12.26
N GLU A 185 3.06 9.43 -12.48
CA GLU A 185 2.59 9.07 -13.81
C GLU A 185 1.32 9.84 -14.16
N ASP A 186 1.34 10.57 -15.28
CA ASP A 186 0.19 11.35 -15.75
C ASP A 186 -0.85 10.47 -16.48
N SER A 187 -1.38 9.51 -15.73
CA SER A 187 -2.52 8.67 -16.11
C SER A 187 -3.62 8.79 -15.06
N THR A 188 -4.83 8.35 -15.37
CA THR A 188 -5.94 8.35 -14.41
C THR A 188 -5.59 7.57 -13.14
N LEU A 189 -4.90 6.44 -13.28
CA LEU A 189 -4.46 5.63 -12.13
C LEU A 189 -3.27 6.29 -11.43
N GLY A 190 -2.27 6.76 -12.17
CA GLY A 190 -1.11 7.46 -11.63
C GLY A 190 -1.48 8.66 -10.78
N ARG A 191 -2.38 9.49 -11.26
CA ARG A 191 -2.94 10.63 -10.50
C ARG A 191 -3.64 10.18 -9.23
N SER A 192 -4.37 9.06 -9.26
CA SER A 192 -5.08 8.54 -8.09
C SER A 192 -4.13 8.02 -7.03
N TYR A 193 -3.14 7.17 -7.37
CA TYR A 193 -2.25 6.63 -6.35
C TYR A 193 -1.19 7.61 -5.85
N SER A 194 -0.83 8.63 -6.63
CA SER A 194 0.00 9.74 -6.17
C SER A 194 -0.75 10.77 -5.33
N ALA A 195 -2.08 10.68 -5.27
CA ALA A 195 -2.98 11.62 -4.59
C ALA A 195 -2.74 13.09 -5.00
N ILE A 196 -2.35 13.35 -6.27
CA ILE A 196 -1.95 14.67 -6.75
C ILE A 196 -3.01 15.75 -6.51
N GLU A 197 -4.29 15.43 -6.67
CA GLU A 197 -5.36 16.41 -6.46
C GLU A 197 -5.48 16.84 -4.99
N LYS A 198 -5.21 15.93 -4.05
CA LYS A 198 -5.13 16.26 -2.62
C LYS A 198 -3.95 17.18 -2.33
N ILE A 199 -2.78 16.90 -2.90
CA ILE A 199 -1.57 17.70 -2.73
C ILE A 199 -1.76 19.10 -3.34
N ARG A 200 -2.38 19.21 -4.51
CA ARG A 200 -2.78 20.51 -5.13
C ARG A 200 -3.72 21.30 -4.24
N SER A 201 -4.72 20.63 -3.64
CA SER A 201 -5.64 21.29 -2.70
C SER A 201 -4.91 21.82 -1.47
N VAL A 202 -3.92 21.10 -0.94
CA VAL A 202 -3.11 21.56 0.19
C VAL A 202 -2.18 22.70 -0.21
N SER A 203 -1.61 22.68 -1.43
CA SER A 203 -0.74 23.76 -1.91
C SER A 203 -1.45 25.09 -1.94
N ALA A 204 -2.70 25.12 -2.40
CA ALA A 204 -3.52 26.33 -2.41
C ALA A 204 -3.81 26.89 -1.00
N GLN A 205 -3.80 26.04 0.03
CA GLN A 205 -4.08 26.42 1.43
C GLN A 205 -2.83 26.86 2.19
N LEU A 206 -1.66 26.30 1.85
CA LEU A 206 -0.38 26.56 2.52
C LEU A 206 0.53 27.53 1.76
N ASP A 207 0.06 28.05 0.62
CA ASP A 207 0.75 29.05 -0.22
C ASP A 207 2.15 28.59 -0.67
N TYR A 208 2.25 27.36 -1.20
CA TYR A 208 3.44 26.88 -1.90
C TYR A 208 3.13 26.54 -3.36
N GLU A 209 4.12 26.71 -4.23
CA GLU A 209 4.05 26.31 -5.64
C GLU A 209 4.34 24.81 -5.76
N LEU A 210 3.50 24.09 -6.52
CA LEU A 210 3.74 22.69 -6.88
C LEU A 210 4.41 22.63 -8.25
N ILE A 211 5.60 22.01 -8.31
CA ILE A 211 6.36 21.77 -9.55
C ILE A 211 6.25 20.30 -9.90
N GLU A 212 5.58 20.01 -11.00
CA GLU A 212 5.26 18.64 -11.39
C GLU A 212 6.20 18.14 -12.49
N CYS A 213 6.61 16.88 -12.39
CA CYS A 213 7.32 16.15 -13.45
C CYS A 213 6.69 14.78 -13.62
N HIS A 214 6.57 14.32 -14.87
CA HIS A 214 5.87 13.08 -15.18
C HIS A 214 6.85 12.00 -15.61
N ALA A 215 6.72 10.83 -15.01
CA ALA A 215 7.49 9.62 -15.32
C ALA A 215 6.55 8.40 -15.27
N ILE A 216 6.81 7.41 -16.13
CA ILE A 216 6.06 6.15 -16.08
C ILE A 216 6.36 5.40 -14.79
N SER A 217 5.34 4.77 -14.21
CA SER A 217 5.45 4.06 -12.93
C SER A 217 5.16 2.57 -13.07
N ASP A 218 3.91 2.26 -13.38
CA ASP A 218 3.40 0.88 -13.40
C ASP A 218 3.66 0.25 -14.78
N THR A 219 4.88 -0.29 -14.96
CA THR A 219 5.35 -0.82 -16.23
C THR A 219 6.20 -2.08 -16.02
N PRO A 220 6.17 -3.04 -16.97
CA PRO A 220 7.13 -4.15 -16.94
C PRO A 220 8.57 -3.72 -17.31
N TYR A 221 8.76 -2.48 -17.77
CA TYR A 221 10.05 -1.93 -18.19
C TYR A 221 10.69 -1.12 -17.07
N GLN A 222 11.13 -1.78 -16.01
CA GLN A 222 11.69 -1.19 -14.80
C GLN A 222 12.81 -0.16 -15.07
N GLU A 223 13.77 -0.50 -15.94
CA GLU A 223 14.89 0.40 -16.27
C GLU A 223 14.43 1.71 -16.92
N GLN A 224 13.34 1.68 -17.68
CA GLN A 224 12.77 2.90 -18.28
C GLN A 224 12.14 3.79 -17.19
N ALA A 225 11.38 3.20 -16.27
CA ALA A 225 10.78 3.94 -15.16
C ALA A 225 11.86 4.59 -14.27
N GLU A 226 12.90 3.85 -13.93
CA GLU A 226 14.04 4.34 -13.15
C GLU A 226 14.75 5.52 -13.86
N LYS A 227 14.99 5.40 -15.16
CA LYS A 227 15.60 6.47 -15.95
C LYS A 227 14.75 7.74 -15.98
N GLU A 228 13.44 7.60 -16.24
CA GLU A 228 12.54 8.77 -16.30
C GLU A 228 12.43 9.47 -14.94
N VAL A 229 12.45 8.72 -13.83
CA VAL A 229 12.48 9.30 -12.49
C VAL A 229 13.80 10.02 -12.24
N VAL A 230 14.95 9.51 -12.67
CA VAL A 230 16.23 10.19 -12.57
C VAL A 230 16.19 11.53 -13.35
N ASP A 231 15.71 11.53 -14.59
CA ASP A 231 15.57 12.74 -15.40
C ASP A 231 14.65 13.77 -14.70
N CYS A 232 13.55 13.34 -14.10
CA CYS A 232 12.68 14.20 -13.28
C CYS A 232 13.38 14.74 -12.03
N PHE A 233 14.16 13.92 -11.33
CA PHE A 233 14.93 14.39 -10.16
C PHE A 233 15.95 15.44 -10.50
N GLU A 234 16.67 15.28 -11.62
CA GLU A 234 17.60 16.29 -12.12
C GLU A 234 16.93 17.63 -12.42
N TYR A 235 15.72 17.60 -12.95
CA TYR A 235 14.92 18.79 -13.18
C TYR A 235 14.42 19.41 -11.88
N LEU A 236 13.73 18.62 -11.05
CA LEU A 236 13.09 19.11 -9.83
C LEU A 236 14.10 19.61 -8.80
N SER A 237 15.27 18.96 -8.68
CA SER A 237 16.31 19.38 -7.74
C SER A 237 16.87 20.78 -7.99
N LYS A 238 16.69 21.31 -9.19
CA LYS A 238 17.11 22.66 -9.59
C LYS A 238 15.99 23.70 -9.50
N HIS A 239 14.74 23.27 -9.36
CA HIS A 239 13.55 24.13 -9.46
C HIS A 239 12.67 24.13 -8.22
N SER A 240 12.94 23.27 -7.23
CA SER A 240 12.15 23.17 -6.00
C SER A 240 13.02 23.19 -4.74
N ASP A 241 12.42 23.55 -3.61
CA ASP A 241 13.07 23.56 -2.30
C ASP A 241 13.05 22.17 -1.65
N ALA A 242 12.00 21.41 -1.96
CA ALA A 242 11.82 20.06 -1.51
C ALA A 242 11.21 19.20 -2.63
N ILE A 243 11.50 17.90 -2.63
CA ILE A 243 10.88 16.92 -3.52
C ILE A 243 10.11 15.93 -2.66
N TYR A 244 8.81 15.80 -2.93
CA TYR A 244 7.96 14.79 -2.31
C TYR A 244 7.90 13.56 -3.20
N ILE A 245 8.37 12.46 -2.64
CA ILE A 245 8.50 11.18 -3.33
C ILE A 245 7.33 10.29 -2.90
N THR A 246 6.40 10.05 -3.83
CA THR A 246 5.29 9.12 -3.64
C THR A 246 5.68 7.69 -3.98
N ALA A 247 4.79 6.74 -3.71
CA ALA A 247 4.92 5.39 -4.24
C ALA A 247 5.02 5.46 -5.77
N HIS A 248 6.15 5.06 -6.34
CA HIS A 248 6.44 5.14 -7.76
C HIS A 248 7.36 4.00 -8.20
N GLY A 249 6.99 3.28 -9.27
CA GLY A 249 7.74 2.12 -9.74
C GLY A 249 9.20 2.41 -10.12
N GLY A 250 9.51 3.63 -10.58
CA GLY A 250 10.88 4.05 -10.88
C GLY A 250 11.73 4.40 -9.65
N VAL A 251 11.13 4.48 -8.44
CA VAL A 251 11.86 4.64 -7.17
C VAL A 251 12.11 3.28 -6.57
N SER A 252 13.29 2.76 -6.76
CA SER A 252 13.71 1.39 -6.43
C SER A 252 15.04 1.37 -5.69
N GLU A 253 15.44 0.22 -5.17
CA GLU A 253 16.76 0.02 -4.58
C GLU A 253 17.90 0.43 -5.53
N ASN A 254 17.74 0.26 -6.85
CA ASN A 254 18.74 0.67 -7.83
C ASN A 254 18.78 2.19 -8.04
N SER A 255 17.63 2.85 -8.11
CA SER A 255 17.53 4.28 -8.41
C SER A 255 17.74 5.17 -7.18
N ILE A 256 17.31 4.79 -5.99
CA ILE A 256 17.39 5.59 -4.76
C ILE A 256 18.79 6.16 -4.49
N PRO A 257 19.91 5.43 -4.62
CA PRO A 257 21.24 5.99 -4.43
C PRO A 257 21.56 7.13 -5.39
N ILE A 258 21.11 7.02 -6.65
CA ILE A 258 21.29 8.04 -7.69
C ILE A 258 20.45 9.28 -7.36
N LEU A 259 19.16 9.08 -7.05
CA LEU A 259 18.23 10.15 -6.70
C LEU A 259 18.69 10.91 -5.44
N SER A 260 19.10 10.17 -4.42
CA SER A 260 19.63 10.70 -3.18
C SER A 260 20.90 11.54 -3.42
N LYS A 261 21.81 11.07 -4.27
CA LYS A 261 23.00 11.83 -4.65
C LYS A 261 22.65 13.13 -5.37
N ILE A 262 21.75 13.09 -6.37
CA ILE A 262 21.28 14.29 -7.10
C ILE A 262 20.70 15.31 -6.12
N ALA A 263 19.86 14.86 -5.19
CA ALA A 263 19.24 15.72 -4.19
C ALA A 263 20.29 16.41 -3.29
N ARG A 264 21.28 15.65 -2.79
CA ARG A 264 22.33 16.17 -1.93
C ARG A 264 23.25 17.17 -2.66
N GLU A 265 23.65 16.86 -3.90
CA GLU A 265 24.48 17.75 -4.73
C GLU A 265 23.78 19.09 -5.02
N ASN A 266 22.46 19.09 -5.14
CA ASN A 266 21.66 20.29 -5.34
C ASN A 266 21.10 20.89 -4.03
N ARG A 267 21.39 20.28 -2.87
CA ARG A 267 20.92 20.70 -1.54
C ARG A 267 19.40 20.81 -1.43
N VAL A 268 18.69 19.92 -2.09
CA VAL A 268 17.23 19.87 -2.04
C VAL A 268 16.77 18.84 -0.99
N VAL A 269 15.72 19.20 -0.26
CA VAL A 269 15.11 18.33 0.77
C VAL A 269 14.32 17.24 0.10
N THR A 270 14.51 15.97 0.52
CA THR A 270 13.74 14.83 0.04
C THR A 270 12.78 14.34 1.11
N LEU A 271 11.50 14.26 0.78
CA LEU A 271 10.38 13.91 1.65
C LEU A 271 9.71 12.64 1.11
N SER A 272 10.04 11.48 1.70
CA SER A 272 9.51 10.20 1.24
C SER A 272 8.15 9.87 1.87
N GLU A 273 7.20 9.43 1.07
CA GLU A 273 5.94 8.84 1.53
C GLU A 273 6.11 7.40 2.01
N VAL A 274 6.91 6.61 1.29
CA VAL A 274 6.93 5.15 1.41
C VAL A 274 7.65 4.69 2.67
N GLY A 275 8.80 5.30 3.01
CA GLY A 275 9.26 4.96 4.32
C GLY A 275 10.76 4.90 4.61
N LYS A 276 11.03 4.10 5.65
CA LYS A 276 12.32 4.04 6.34
C LYS A 276 13.49 3.62 5.46
N ASP A 277 13.27 2.71 4.51
CA ASP A 277 14.36 2.17 3.70
C ASP A 277 14.87 3.22 2.69
N GLU A 278 14.00 4.04 2.12
CA GLU A 278 14.41 5.16 1.29
C GLU A 278 15.26 6.19 2.08
N VAL A 279 14.88 6.44 3.35
CA VAL A 279 15.63 7.33 4.25
C VAL A 279 16.97 6.70 4.65
N LYS A 280 17.00 5.39 4.87
CA LYS A 280 18.23 4.63 5.14
C LYS A 280 19.24 4.79 4.01
N TYR A 281 18.77 4.78 2.76
CA TYR A 281 19.58 4.90 1.55
C TYR A 281 19.81 6.35 1.08
N GLY A 282 19.43 7.32 1.91
CA GLY A 282 19.89 8.70 1.80
C GLY A 282 18.84 9.75 1.43
N PHE A 283 17.54 9.44 1.39
CA PHE A 283 16.54 10.50 1.46
C PHE A 283 16.54 11.11 2.87
N LEU A 284 16.16 12.38 2.99
CA LEU A 284 16.28 13.10 4.25
C LEU A 284 15.29 12.65 5.30
N LEU A 285 14.00 12.62 4.94
CA LEU A 285 12.91 12.44 5.89
C LEU A 285 11.76 11.65 5.27
N SER A 286 11.16 10.80 6.08
CA SER A 286 9.92 10.10 5.75
C SER A 286 8.90 10.25 6.86
N LEU A 287 7.64 10.37 6.46
CA LEU A 287 6.47 10.16 7.30
C LEU A 287 5.67 9.03 6.68
N SER A 288 5.82 7.82 7.16
CA SER A 288 5.25 6.63 6.53
C SER A 288 4.35 5.82 7.46
N ARG A 289 3.49 5.00 6.86
CA ARG A 289 2.73 3.97 7.56
C ARG A 289 3.66 2.81 7.87
N VAL A 290 3.96 2.57 9.11
CA VAL A 290 4.90 1.49 9.50
C VAL A 290 4.17 0.33 10.17
N ASP A 291 3.04 0.61 10.82
CA ASP A 291 2.29 -0.40 11.56
C ASP A 291 1.18 -1.01 10.68
N LYS A 292 1.60 -1.82 9.71
CA LYS A 292 0.67 -2.56 8.85
C LYS A 292 -0.07 -3.68 9.60
N TYR A 293 0.42 -4.07 10.80
CA TYR A 293 -0.22 -5.11 11.60
C TYR A 293 -1.60 -4.68 12.11
N ASN A 294 -1.75 -3.45 12.60
CA ASN A 294 -3.06 -2.95 13.03
C ASN A 294 -4.04 -2.80 11.86
N THR A 295 -3.56 -2.47 10.66
CA THR A 295 -4.38 -2.57 9.44
C THR A 295 -4.80 -4.03 9.18
N GLY A 296 -3.90 -4.97 9.38
CA GLY A 296 -4.21 -6.41 9.30
C GLY A 296 -5.30 -6.83 10.29
N ILE A 297 -5.24 -6.35 11.54
CA ILE A 297 -6.27 -6.60 12.56
C ILE A 297 -7.63 -5.99 12.11
N PHE A 298 -7.64 -4.74 11.66
CA PHE A 298 -8.86 -4.09 11.17
C PHE A 298 -9.49 -4.88 10.01
N ILE A 299 -8.68 -5.39 9.08
CA ILE A 299 -9.14 -6.25 7.99
C ILE A 299 -9.68 -7.59 8.52
N ALA A 300 -9.00 -8.19 9.50
CA ALA A 300 -9.45 -9.44 10.12
C ALA A 300 -10.82 -9.27 10.80
N GLU A 301 -11.00 -8.20 11.56
CA GLU A 301 -12.26 -7.85 12.22
C GLU A 301 -13.38 -7.63 11.19
N SER A 302 -13.08 -6.92 10.09
CA SER A 302 -14.03 -6.71 8.98
C SER A 302 -14.48 -8.03 8.34
N ILE A 303 -13.56 -8.98 8.15
CA ILE A 303 -13.89 -10.32 7.65
C ILE A 303 -14.77 -11.07 8.65
N ILE A 304 -14.46 -10.99 9.95
CA ILE A 304 -15.25 -11.61 11.00
C ILE A 304 -16.68 -11.04 11.04
N GLU A 305 -16.85 -9.74 10.94
CA GLU A 305 -18.16 -9.10 10.87
C GLU A 305 -18.95 -9.55 9.62
N TYR A 306 -18.27 -9.61 8.46
CA TYR A 306 -18.87 -10.15 7.24
C TYR A 306 -19.33 -11.59 7.42
N MET A 307 -18.51 -12.47 7.99
CA MET A 307 -18.87 -13.87 8.28
C MET A 307 -20.01 -13.99 9.28
N ASN A 308 -20.18 -13.01 10.16
CA ASN A 308 -21.31 -12.94 11.09
C ASN A 308 -22.59 -12.35 10.45
N GLY A 309 -22.57 -12.10 9.13
CA GLY A 309 -23.73 -11.69 8.35
C GLY A 309 -23.88 -10.18 8.13
N VAL A 310 -22.90 -9.37 8.50
CA VAL A 310 -22.91 -7.94 8.14
C VAL A 310 -22.59 -7.82 6.65
N PRO A 311 -23.42 -7.17 5.84
CA PRO A 311 -23.12 -6.98 4.41
C PRO A 311 -21.81 -6.21 4.21
N LEU A 312 -21.01 -6.62 3.24
CA LEU A 312 -19.66 -6.07 3.00
C LEU A 312 -19.69 -4.55 2.79
N ASN A 313 -20.70 -4.04 2.09
CA ASN A 313 -20.87 -2.60 1.81
C ASN A 313 -21.40 -1.80 3.02
N GLU A 314 -21.75 -2.46 4.12
CA GLU A 314 -22.18 -1.85 5.37
C GLU A 314 -21.08 -1.84 6.44
N LEU A 315 -19.95 -2.48 6.20
CA LEU A 315 -18.78 -2.43 7.07
C LEU A 315 -18.17 -1.03 7.10
N ASP A 316 -17.63 -0.63 8.23
CA ASP A 316 -16.85 0.61 8.33
C ASP A 316 -15.51 0.40 7.63
N GLN A 317 -15.17 1.31 6.71
CA GLN A 317 -13.95 1.24 5.90
C GLN A 317 -12.80 2.08 6.46
N ILE A 318 -13.10 2.96 7.43
CA ILE A 318 -12.13 3.94 7.91
C ILE A 318 -11.24 3.33 8.98
N PHE A 319 -9.97 3.21 8.64
CA PHE A 319 -8.91 2.96 9.61
C PHE A 319 -7.76 3.94 9.36
N GLN A 320 -7.55 4.84 10.32
CA GLN A 320 -6.50 5.86 10.23
C GLN A 320 -5.20 5.32 10.78
N GLU A 321 -4.23 5.09 9.90
CA GLU A 321 -2.91 4.62 10.29
C GLU A 321 -2.08 5.72 10.96
N SER A 322 -1.28 5.34 11.95
CA SER A 322 -0.30 6.23 12.58
C SER A 322 0.88 6.47 11.64
N LEU A 323 1.34 7.71 11.60
CA LEU A 323 2.55 8.08 10.86
C LEU A 323 3.77 7.93 11.78
N LYS A 324 4.84 7.36 11.24
CA LYS A 324 6.14 7.30 11.87
C LYS A 324 7.17 8.10 11.09
N MET A 325 8.01 8.81 11.83
CA MET A 325 9.03 9.68 11.27
C MET A 325 10.38 9.00 11.26
N SER A 326 11.00 8.94 10.09
CA SER A 326 12.39 8.53 9.94
C SER A 326 13.22 9.69 9.38
N ILE A 327 14.43 9.88 9.88
CA ILE A 327 15.33 10.98 9.49
C ILE A 327 16.72 10.44 9.22
N ASN A 328 17.39 10.94 8.17
CA ASN A 328 18.80 10.69 7.90
C ASN A 328 19.63 11.96 8.23
N LEU A 329 20.37 11.91 9.33
CA LEU A 329 21.20 13.03 9.78
C LEU A 329 22.42 13.27 8.88
N LYS A 330 22.95 12.21 8.25
CA LYS A 330 24.06 12.37 7.30
C LYS A 330 23.63 13.14 6.07
N THR A 331 22.43 12.87 5.57
CA THR A 331 21.84 13.66 4.49
C THR A 331 21.59 15.10 4.91
N ALA A 332 21.04 15.34 6.12
CA ALA A 332 20.85 16.68 6.64
C ALA A 332 22.17 17.48 6.69
N GLU A 333 23.24 16.85 7.19
CA GLU A 333 24.59 17.45 7.24
C GLU A 333 25.10 17.81 5.83
N GLU A 334 24.99 16.90 4.86
CA GLU A 334 25.49 17.08 3.49
C GLU A 334 24.75 18.20 2.73
N ILE A 335 23.43 18.36 2.95
CA ILE A 335 22.67 19.47 2.35
C ILE A 335 22.78 20.78 3.14
N GLY A 336 23.43 20.77 4.32
CA GLY A 336 23.59 21.94 5.17
C GLY A 336 22.31 22.33 5.94
N LEU A 337 21.43 21.38 6.23
CA LEU A 337 20.16 21.58 6.93
C LEU A 337 20.32 21.29 8.43
N TYR A 338 19.95 22.27 9.27
CA TYR A 338 19.87 22.09 10.72
C TYR A 338 18.44 21.73 11.13
N LEU A 339 18.29 20.59 11.77
CA LEU A 339 17.02 20.12 12.32
C LEU A 339 16.86 20.56 13.78
N TYR A 340 15.68 21.01 14.15
CA TYR A 340 15.36 21.38 15.52
C TYR A 340 15.37 20.17 16.45
N ALA A 341 15.73 20.38 17.73
CA ALA A 341 15.75 19.33 18.73
C ALA A 341 14.40 18.62 18.89
N ASP A 342 13.30 19.38 18.81
CA ASP A 342 11.95 18.82 18.89
C ASP A 342 11.62 17.89 17.70
N THR A 343 12.11 18.22 16.51
CA THR A 343 11.98 17.33 15.33
C THR A 343 12.73 16.02 15.53
N LEU A 344 13.97 16.12 16.06
CA LEU A 344 14.78 14.93 16.35
C LEU A 344 14.17 14.08 17.46
N ALA A 345 13.61 14.72 18.49
CA ALA A 345 12.95 14.02 19.60
C ALA A 345 11.63 13.34 19.16
N ALA A 346 10.98 13.86 18.12
CA ALA A 346 9.76 13.27 17.55
C ALA A 346 10.03 12.14 16.54
N ALA A 347 11.28 11.94 16.13
CA ALA A 347 11.63 10.91 15.17
C ALA A 347 11.59 9.51 15.81
N ASP A 348 10.88 8.59 15.17
CA ASP A 348 10.86 7.16 15.57
C ASP A 348 12.15 6.45 15.19
N LYS A 349 12.81 6.89 14.12
CA LYS A 349 14.07 6.32 13.64
C LYS A 349 15.01 7.42 13.12
N ILE A 350 16.27 7.36 13.57
CA ILE A 350 17.33 8.25 13.09
C ILE A 350 18.45 7.39 12.49
N TYR A 351 18.85 7.73 11.26
CA TYR A 351 20.01 7.17 10.59
C TYR A 351 21.14 8.19 10.63
N TYR A 352 22.34 7.74 11.00
CA TYR A 352 23.55 8.58 11.11
C TYR A 352 24.47 8.46 9.90
N GLU A 353 24.21 7.49 9.03
CA GLU A 353 24.95 7.21 7.82
C GLU A 353 23.99 6.94 6.66
N ILE A 354 24.48 7.01 5.44
CA ILE A 354 23.79 6.59 4.24
C ILE A 354 24.29 5.19 3.92
N GLU A 355 23.39 4.23 4.04
CA GLU A 355 23.71 2.83 3.74
C GLU A 355 23.55 2.56 2.23
N ALA A 356 24.23 1.52 1.73
CA ALA A 356 23.95 0.97 0.41
C ALA A 356 22.77 -0.02 0.49
N PRO A 357 21.92 -0.10 -0.55
CA PRO A 357 20.86 -1.10 -0.67
C PRO A 357 21.37 -2.52 -0.66
#